data_16a72fe0600f8e7accfbca0345c2f67b
#
_entry.id   16a72fe0600f8e7accfbca0345c2f67b
#
_cell.length_a   1.000
_cell.length_b   1.000
_cell.length_c   1.000
_cell.angle_alpha   90.00
_cell.angle_beta   90.00
_cell.angle_gamma   90.00
#
_symmetry.space_group_name_H-M   'P 1'
#
loop_
_entity.id
_entity.type
_entity.pdbx_description
1 polymer ?
#
loop_
_entity_poly.entity_id
_entity_poly.type
_entity_poly.pdbx_seq_one_letter_code
_entity_poly.pdbx_strand_id
1 'polypeptide(L)'
;MDQLLIDVSTPAFQTDITALTSALEASGKEPDFTSLNTQQRQDLTVWWVRQLMCQGHDSEATTCIDNAVFDDGVDEWPRLYHSWLWLVRMTIFIKSDDYILALGSAENALNVMVEVTNKRHEDFLAILASLLYNLAIVHSQTDDNSRAVKELTKAQKLLERLVKRNNTRFSAMLLHAVEASTSIYKNRTNQMNILAHYQQTTELYTAMLNEGGEDKTKEALENLIESLKNEGDLLLKMGNARGAVKFYTKCLRYQKKLSNTMGERELTLSIALAKALLRLVNRRAAAEQLLNSLLPLAQRLQATKEITEIEQLLNNRNKNHNIMTMLKGIS
;
A
#
# COMPACT_ATOMS: atom_id res chain seq x y z
N MET A 1 1.83 7.97 -3.88
CA MET A 1 0.56 7.78 -3.15
C MET A 1 -0.51 8.76 -3.61
N ASP A 2 -0.21 10.06 -3.56
CA ASP A 2 -1.18 11.12 -3.88
C ASP A 2 -1.77 11.00 -5.28
N GLN A 3 -0.93 10.66 -6.28
CA GLN A 3 -1.38 10.45 -7.65
C GLN A 3 -2.41 9.31 -7.72
N LEU A 4 -2.15 8.18 -7.06
CA LEU A 4 -3.08 7.07 -7.02
C LEU A 4 -4.41 7.47 -6.38
N LEU A 5 -4.37 8.23 -5.28
CA LEU A 5 -5.57 8.72 -4.60
C LEU A 5 -6.38 9.64 -5.52
N ILE A 6 -5.73 10.57 -6.21
CA ILE A 6 -6.37 11.46 -7.19
C ILE A 6 -6.99 10.63 -8.33
N ASP A 7 -6.25 9.67 -8.91
CA ASP A 7 -6.72 8.87 -10.04
C ASP A 7 -7.95 8.02 -9.71
N VAL A 8 -7.98 7.39 -8.52
CA VAL A 8 -9.10 6.54 -8.12
C VAL A 8 -10.32 7.33 -7.66
N SER A 9 -10.14 8.54 -7.13
CA SER A 9 -11.22 9.39 -6.59
C SER A 9 -11.80 10.39 -7.59
N THR A 10 -11.14 10.64 -8.74
CA THR A 10 -11.64 11.56 -9.76
C THR A 10 -13.02 11.11 -10.24
N PRO A 11 -14.06 11.94 -10.11
CA PRO A 11 -15.40 11.59 -10.57
C PRO A 11 -15.46 11.53 -12.10
N ALA A 12 -16.41 10.74 -12.61
CA ALA A 12 -16.64 10.65 -14.05
C ALA A 12 -17.14 12.00 -14.61
N PHE A 13 -16.60 12.39 -15.77
CA PHE A 13 -17.04 13.60 -16.47
C PHE A 13 -18.48 13.45 -16.95
N GLN A 14 -19.23 14.55 -16.90
CA GLN A 14 -20.62 14.60 -17.29
C GLN A 14 -20.80 14.92 -18.78
N THR A 15 -19.79 15.54 -19.42
CA THR A 15 -19.75 15.85 -20.83
C THR A 15 -18.53 15.24 -21.51
N ASP A 16 -18.59 15.14 -22.85
CA ASP A 16 -17.42 14.73 -23.61
C ASP A 16 -16.48 15.93 -23.82
N ILE A 17 -15.41 15.98 -23.04
CA ILE A 17 -14.35 16.99 -23.15
C ILE A 17 -13.11 16.46 -23.86
N THR A 18 -13.16 15.29 -24.48
CA THR A 18 -11.98 14.61 -25.06
C THR A 18 -11.25 15.47 -26.09
N ALA A 19 -11.99 16.14 -26.98
CA ALA A 19 -11.39 17.02 -27.98
C ALA A 19 -10.69 18.24 -27.35
N LEU A 20 -11.28 18.82 -26.29
CA LEU A 20 -10.69 19.95 -25.57
C LEU A 20 -9.42 19.53 -24.81
N THR A 21 -9.47 18.43 -24.10
CA THR A 21 -8.32 17.94 -23.32
C THR A 21 -7.16 17.54 -24.23
N SER A 22 -7.42 16.87 -25.35
CA SER A 22 -6.39 16.51 -26.33
C SER A 22 -5.74 17.74 -26.97
N ALA A 23 -6.50 18.80 -27.25
CA ALA A 23 -5.95 20.04 -27.78
C ALA A 23 -5.08 20.78 -26.74
N LEU A 24 -5.47 20.76 -25.47
CA LEU A 24 -4.71 21.37 -24.37
C LEU A 24 -3.42 20.59 -24.09
N GLU A 25 -3.47 19.26 -24.06
CA GLU A 25 -2.28 18.39 -23.93
C GLU A 25 -1.27 18.64 -25.06
N ALA A 26 -1.76 18.77 -26.30
CA ALA A 26 -0.90 19.06 -27.46
C ALA A 26 -0.30 20.46 -27.43
N SER A 27 -1.02 21.46 -26.89
CA SER A 27 -0.58 22.85 -26.87
C SER A 27 0.28 23.22 -25.66
N GLY A 28 0.17 22.46 -24.57
CA GLY A 28 0.80 22.78 -23.27
C GLY A 28 0.33 24.11 -22.65
N LYS A 29 -0.84 24.62 -23.06
CA LYS A 29 -1.40 25.89 -22.58
C LYS A 29 -2.43 25.67 -21.50
N GLU A 30 -2.64 26.72 -20.69
CA GLU A 30 -3.75 26.75 -19.74
C GLU A 30 -5.12 26.75 -20.45
N PRO A 31 -6.15 26.16 -19.84
CA PRO A 31 -7.49 26.17 -20.39
C PRO A 31 -8.07 27.58 -20.47
N ASP A 32 -8.73 27.90 -21.59
CA ASP A 32 -9.60 29.07 -21.69
C ASP A 32 -11.05 28.65 -21.37
N PHE A 33 -11.53 29.07 -20.23
CA PHE A 33 -12.87 28.75 -19.72
C PHE A 33 -13.97 29.67 -20.25
N THR A 34 -13.63 30.76 -20.96
CA THR A 34 -14.59 31.84 -21.31
C THR A 34 -15.62 31.44 -22.35
N SER A 35 -15.27 30.52 -23.26
CA SER A 35 -16.13 30.07 -24.35
C SER A 35 -16.97 28.82 -24.00
N LEU A 36 -16.83 28.27 -22.80
CA LEU A 36 -17.45 27.01 -22.38
C LEU A 36 -18.77 27.21 -21.68
N ASN A 37 -19.71 26.27 -21.85
CA ASN A 37 -20.90 26.23 -21.02
C ASN A 37 -20.52 25.77 -19.57
N THR A 38 -21.43 25.98 -18.62
CA THR A 38 -21.19 25.69 -17.20
C THR A 38 -20.69 24.26 -16.96
N GLN A 39 -21.31 23.29 -17.59
CA GLN A 39 -20.97 21.87 -17.41
C GLN A 39 -19.57 21.53 -17.96
N GLN A 40 -19.26 21.99 -19.17
CA GLN A 40 -17.95 21.82 -19.77
C GLN A 40 -16.85 22.50 -18.95
N ARG A 41 -17.15 23.68 -18.39
CA ARG A 41 -16.24 24.39 -17.48
C ARG A 41 -15.93 23.56 -16.23
N GLN A 42 -16.95 22.99 -15.63
CA GLN A 42 -16.80 22.16 -14.43
C GLN A 42 -15.99 20.89 -14.72
N ASP A 43 -16.29 20.17 -15.79
CA ASP A 43 -15.55 18.99 -16.22
C ASP A 43 -14.09 19.33 -16.51
N LEU A 44 -13.85 20.42 -17.22
CA LEU A 44 -12.51 20.88 -17.58
C LEU A 44 -11.71 21.36 -16.35
N THR A 45 -12.36 21.96 -15.37
CA THR A 45 -11.72 22.33 -14.09
C THR A 45 -11.23 21.08 -13.35
N VAL A 46 -12.08 20.05 -13.23
CA VAL A 46 -11.69 18.78 -12.59
C VAL A 46 -10.52 18.15 -13.33
N TRP A 47 -10.57 18.12 -14.68
CA TRP A 47 -9.48 17.60 -15.48
C TRP A 47 -8.18 18.41 -15.30
N TRP A 48 -8.26 19.75 -15.32
CA TRP A 48 -7.10 20.62 -15.21
C TRP A 48 -6.43 20.50 -13.82
N VAL A 49 -7.21 20.54 -12.76
CA VAL A 49 -6.71 20.31 -11.39
C VAL A 49 -5.99 18.96 -11.30
N ARG A 50 -6.57 17.91 -11.91
CA ARG A 50 -5.90 16.60 -11.98
C ARG A 50 -4.55 16.67 -12.71
N GLN A 51 -4.46 17.37 -13.84
CA GLN A 51 -3.20 17.54 -14.59
C GLN A 51 -2.15 18.29 -13.75
N LEU A 52 -2.52 19.38 -13.12
CA LEU A 52 -1.64 20.15 -12.24
C LEU A 52 -1.10 19.29 -11.09
N MET A 53 -1.93 18.47 -10.48
CA MET A 53 -1.52 17.52 -9.44
C MET A 53 -0.54 16.46 -9.97
N CYS A 54 -0.77 15.95 -11.18
CA CYS A 54 0.12 14.99 -11.84
C CYS A 54 1.51 15.59 -12.13
N GLN A 55 1.56 16.90 -12.42
CA GLN A 55 2.79 17.61 -12.74
C GLN A 55 3.49 18.17 -11.48
N GLY A 56 2.87 18.05 -10.31
CA GLY A 56 3.39 18.59 -9.04
C GLY A 56 3.22 20.10 -8.88
N HIS A 57 2.30 20.71 -9.64
CA HIS A 57 1.99 22.15 -9.60
C HIS A 57 0.95 22.44 -8.50
N ASP A 58 1.28 22.09 -7.26
CA ASP A 58 0.34 22.15 -6.12
C ASP A 58 -0.20 23.57 -5.84
N SER A 59 0.61 24.62 -6.05
CA SER A 59 0.18 26.01 -5.85
C SER A 59 -0.85 26.46 -6.88
N GLU A 60 -0.64 26.11 -8.14
CA GLU A 60 -1.57 26.43 -9.24
C GLU A 60 -2.87 25.63 -9.09
N ALA A 61 -2.76 24.36 -8.70
CA ALA A 61 -3.92 23.53 -8.37
C ALA A 61 -4.74 24.15 -7.23
N THR A 62 -4.09 24.61 -6.15
CA THR A 62 -4.77 25.28 -5.04
C THR A 62 -5.51 26.53 -5.49
N THR A 63 -4.87 27.38 -6.31
CA THR A 63 -5.51 28.59 -6.85
C THR A 63 -6.73 28.23 -7.70
N CYS A 64 -6.60 27.24 -8.57
CA CYS A 64 -7.72 26.78 -9.40
C CYS A 64 -8.88 26.22 -8.54
N ILE A 65 -8.57 25.44 -7.51
CA ILE A 65 -9.56 24.91 -6.56
C ILE A 65 -10.24 26.04 -5.80
N ASP A 66 -9.48 26.97 -5.23
CA ASP A 66 -10.02 28.07 -4.42
C ASP A 66 -10.96 28.95 -5.27
N ASN A 67 -10.62 29.26 -6.51
CA ASN A 67 -11.49 29.95 -7.44
C ASN A 67 -12.80 29.18 -7.69
N ALA A 68 -12.73 27.85 -7.81
CA ALA A 68 -13.89 27.02 -8.09
C ALA A 68 -14.82 26.83 -6.88
N VAL A 69 -14.26 26.65 -5.66
CA VAL A 69 -15.05 26.32 -4.45
C VAL A 69 -15.57 27.55 -3.72
N PHE A 70 -15.02 28.75 -4.00
CA PHE A 70 -15.46 30.02 -3.45
C PHE A 70 -16.18 30.91 -4.48
N ASP A 71 -16.47 30.41 -5.69
CA ASP A 71 -17.26 31.10 -6.70
C ASP A 71 -18.72 31.22 -6.26
N ASP A 72 -19.36 32.34 -6.56
CA ASP A 72 -20.79 32.59 -6.28
C ASP A 72 -21.71 31.56 -6.95
N GLY A 73 -21.27 30.90 -8.01
CA GLY A 73 -21.99 29.83 -8.72
C GLY A 73 -21.74 28.41 -8.20
N VAL A 74 -21.05 28.23 -7.07
CA VAL A 74 -20.66 26.91 -6.55
C VAL A 74 -21.85 25.98 -6.24
N ASP A 75 -23.02 26.54 -5.92
CA ASP A 75 -24.23 25.77 -5.65
C ASP A 75 -24.77 25.03 -6.88
N GLU A 76 -24.38 25.44 -8.10
CA GLU A 76 -24.70 24.76 -9.36
C GLU A 76 -23.76 23.60 -9.68
N TRP A 77 -22.67 23.50 -8.92
CA TRP A 77 -21.70 22.44 -9.14
C TRP A 77 -22.23 21.07 -8.71
N PRO A 78 -21.93 19.99 -9.47
CA PRO A 78 -22.17 18.63 -9.02
C PRO A 78 -21.52 18.38 -7.66
N ARG A 79 -22.30 17.92 -6.68
CA ARG A 79 -21.81 17.72 -5.30
C ARG A 79 -20.57 16.82 -5.22
N LEU A 80 -20.45 15.84 -6.13
CA LEU A 80 -19.27 14.97 -6.20
C LEU A 80 -18.01 15.73 -6.66
N TYR A 81 -18.15 16.66 -7.63
CA TYR A 81 -17.03 17.49 -8.08
C TYR A 81 -16.57 18.43 -6.98
N HIS A 82 -17.50 19.10 -6.35
CA HIS A 82 -17.20 20.00 -5.24
C HIS A 82 -16.52 19.28 -4.08
N SER A 83 -17.02 18.09 -3.69
CA SER A 83 -16.40 17.26 -2.66
C SER A 83 -15.00 16.80 -3.06
N TRP A 84 -14.80 16.46 -4.33
CA TRP A 84 -13.51 16.04 -4.84
C TRP A 84 -12.48 17.17 -4.85
N LEU A 85 -12.87 18.38 -5.22
CA LEU A 85 -12.00 19.55 -5.15
C LEU A 85 -11.51 19.80 -3.71
N TRP A 86 -12.38 19.71 -2.72
CA TRP A 86 -12.00 19.79 -1.31
C TRP A 86 -11.07 18.63 -0.88
N LEU A 87 -11.27 17.43 -1.39
CA LEU A 87 -10.36 16.30 -1.14
C LEU A 87 -8.97 16.55 -1.73
N VAL A 88 -8.88 17.08 -2.95
CA VAL A 88 -7.59 17.43 -3.56
C VAL A 88 -6.88 18.54 -2.76
N ARG A 89 -7.62 19.57 -2.35
CA ARG A 89 -7.11 20.63 -1.49
C ARG A 89 -6.57 20.08 -0.16
N MET A 90 -7.29 19.18 0.47
CA MET A 90 -6.82 18.46 1.65
C MET A 90 -5.49 17.72 1.39
N THR A 91 -5.38 17.03 0.25
CA THR A 91 -4.17 16.30 -0.13
C THR A 91 -2.97 17.23 -0.27
N ILE A 92 -3.15 18.43 -0.86
CA ILE A 92 -2.09 19.44 -0.99
C ILE A 92 -1.62 19.91 0.38
N PHE A 93 -2.55 20.21 1.31
CA PHE A 93 -2.18 20.62 2.66
C PHE A 93 -1.50 19.54 3.49
N ILE A 94 -1.84 18.26 3.28
CA ILE A 94 -1.11 17.14 3.88
C ILE A 94 0.35 17.10 3.39
N LYS A 95 0.60 17.35 2.10
CA LYS A 95 1.96 17.41 1.54
C LYS A 95 2.80 18.54 2.13
N SER A 96 2.17 19.65 2.49
CA SER A 96 2.84 20.81 3.11
C SER A 96 2.84 20.76 4.64
N ASP A 97 2.45 19.63 5.25
CA ASP A 97 2.32 19.42 6.70
C ASP A 97 1.36 20.41 7.40
N ASP A 98 0.47 21.09 6.64
CA ASP A 98 -0.56 21.96 7.20
C ASP A 98 -1.83 21.18 7.54
N TYR A 99 -1.77 20.45 8.65
CA TYR A 99 -2.86 19.58 9.08
C TYR A 99 -4.13 20.34 9.51
N ILE A 100 -4.01 21.63 9.88
CA ILE A 100 -5.17 22.46 10.26
C ILE A 100 -6.00 22.76 9.00
N LEU A 101 -5.38 23.24 7.94
CA LEU A 101 -6.06 23.50 6.68
C LEU A 101 -6.53 22.20 6.00
N ALA A 102 -5.79 21.12 6.17
CA ALA A 102 -6.22 19.80 5.71
C ALA A 102 -7.52 19.34 6.39
N LEU A 103 -7.65 19.49 7.72
CA LEU A 103 -8.88 19.15 8.45
C LEU A 103 -10.05 20.06 8.06
N GLY A 104 -9.84 21.36 7.89
CA GLY A 104 -10.87 22.28 7.40
C GLY A 104 -11.37 21.88 5.99
N SER A 105 -10.47 21.50 5.10
CA SER A 105 -10.83 21.01 3.77
C SER A 105 -11.63 19.69 3.84
N ALA A 106 -11.26 18.77 4.75
CA ALA A 106 -11.98 17.54 4.98
C ALA A 106 -13.41 17.78 5.49
N GLU A 107 -13.59 18.72 6.42
CA GLU A 107 -14.91 19.10 6.95
C GLU A 107 -15.81 19.64 5.84
N ASN A 108 -15.28 20.55 5.01
CA ASN A 108 -16.01 21.06 3.85
C ASN A 108 -16.39 19.95 2.87
N ALA A 109 -15.47 19.04 2.54
CA ALA A 109 -15.77 17.89 1.69
C ALA A 109 -16.92 17.05 2.27
N LEU A 110 -16.88 16.73 3.57
CA LEU A 110 -17.90 15.94 4.24
C LEU A 110 -19.25 16.64 4.25
N ASN A 111 -19.30 17.96 4.50
CA ASN A 111 -20.51 18.75 4.48
C ASN A 111 -21.21 18.70 3.11
N VAL A 112 -20.45 18.86 2.02
CA VAL A 112 -20.97 18.74 0.66
C VAL A 112 -21.43 17.28 0.38
N MET A 113 -20.71 16.28 0.84
CA MET A 113 -21.06 14.87 0.65
C MET A 113 -22.37 14.46 1.33
N VAL A 114 -22.78 15.13 2.40
CA VAL A 114 -24.08 14.87 3.06
C VAL A 114 -25.25 15.08 2.10
N GLU A 115 -25.14 16.04 1.19
CA GLU A 115 -26.17 16.42 0.22
C GLU A 115 -26.23 15.49 -1.01
N VAL A 116 -25.25 14.59 -1.20
CA VAL A 116 -25.27 13.63 -2.31
C VAL A 116 -26.40 12.63 -2.11
N THR A 117 -27.30 12.57 -3.08
CA THR A 117 -28.51 11.71 -3.02
C THR A 117 -28.17 10.23 -3.20
N ASN A 118 -27.30 9.89 -4.14
CA ASN A 118 -26.89 8.51 -4.42
C ASN A 118 -25.58 8.12 -3.70
N LYS A 119 -25.69 7.79 -2.42
CA LYS A 119 -24.56 7.34 -1.58
C LYS A 119 -24.03 5.94 -1.93
N ARG A 120 -24.61 5.26 -2.92
CA ARG A 120 -24.10 3.97 -3.44
C ARG A 120 -23.34 4.14 -4.76
N HIS A 121 -23.28 5.35 -5.30
CA HIS A 121 -22.50 5.64 -6.50
C HIS A 121 -21.02 5.34 -6.27
N GLU A 122 -20.36 4.83 -7.31
CA GLU A 122 -18.94 4.46 -7.23
C GLU A 122 -18.07 5.65 -6.86
N ASP A 123 -18.25 6.80 -7.53
CA ASP A 123 -17.49 8.02 -7.25
C ASP A 123 -17.71 8.53 -5.82
N PHE A 124 -18.93 8.45 -5.29
CA PHE A 124 -19.19 8.79 -3.89
C PHE A 124 -18.38 7.91 -2.93
N LEU A 125 -18.38 6.60 -3.17
CA LEU A 125 -17.65 5.65 -2.32
C LEU A 125 -16.15 5.85 -2.45
N ALA A 126 -15.66 6.15 -3.66
CA ALA A 126 -14.24 6.41 -3.93
C ALA A 126 -13.74 7.69 -3.24
N ILE A 127 -14.47 8.80 -3.40
CA ILE A 127 -14.16 10.08 -2.72
C ILE A 127 -14.18 9.90 -1.21
N LEU A 128 -15.22 9.25 -0.67
CA LEU A 128 -15.33 9.02 0.77
C LEU A 128 -14.20 8.14 1.31
N ALA A 129 -13.82 7.08 0.60
CA ALA A 129 -12.72 6.21 0.99
C ALA A 129 -11.38 6.96 1.00
N SER A 130 -11.12 7.78 -0.03
CA SER A 130 -9.93 8.61 -0.14
C SER A 130 -9.87 9.69 0.95
N LEU A 131 -11.00 10.30 1.26
CA LEU A 131 -11.12 11.30 2.33
C LEU A 131 -10.83 10.67 3.71
N LEU A 132 -11.40 9.50 3.99
CA LEU A 132 -11.14 8.76 5.24
C LEU A 132 -9.68 8.31 5.34
N TYR A 133 -9.07 7.92 4.23
CA TYR A 133 -7.65 7.58 4.19
C TYR A 133 -6.77 8.79 4.54
N ASN A 134 -7.04 9.94 3.93
CA ASN A 134 -6.31 11.18 4.22
C ASN A 134 -6.52 11.67 5.67
N LEU A 135 -7.75 11.59 6.20
CA LEU A 135 -8.03 11.87 7.61
C LEU A 135 -7.20 10.98 8.54
N ALA A 136 -7.06 9.71 8.20
CA ALA A 136 -6.25 8.79 8.98
C ALA A 136 -4.76 9.14 8.94
N ILE A 137 -4.24 9.64 7.81
CA ILE A 137 -2.87 10.15 7.72
C ILE A 137 -2.71 11.33 8.67
N VAL A 138 -3.60 12.34 8.60
CA VAL A 138 -3.55 13.51 9.48
C VAL A 138 -3.59 13.11 10.95
N HIS A 139 -4.52 12.23 11.35
CA HIS A 139 -4.60 11.76 12.73
C HIS A 139 -3.38 10.94 13.17
N SER A 140 -2.75 10.20 12.27
CA SER A 140 -1.51 9.48 12.57
C SER A 140 -0.33 10.44 12.78
N GLN A 141 -0.25 11.52 12.02
CA GLN A 141 0.79 12.54 12.16
C GLN A 141 0.58 13.42 13.41
N THR A 142 -0.66 13.54 13.87
CA THR A 142 -1.02 14.28 15.11
C THR A 142 -1.12 13.37 16.34
N ASP A 143 -0.53 12.17 16.29
CA ASP A 143 -0.50 11.15 17.37
C ASP A 143 -1.87 10.60 17.81
N ASP A 144 -2.98 10.92 17.11
CA ASP A 144 -4.29 10.31 17.35
C ASP A 144 -4.45 8.99 16.56
N ASN A 145 -3.57 8.05 16.86
CA ASN A 145 -3.59 6.73 16.25
C ASN A 145 -4.91 5.97 16.44
N SER A 146 -5.71 6.34 17.45
CA SER A 146 -7.01 5.70 17.68
C SER A 146 -8.04 6.08 16.62
N ARG A 147 -8.09 7.37 16.26
CA ARG A 147 -8.92 7.84 15.14
C ARG A 147 -8.39 7.36 13.82
N ALA A 148 -7.06 7.46 13.60
CA ALA A 148 -6.42 6.99 12.38
C ALA A 148 -6.83 5.54 12.03
N VAL A 149 -6.76 4.61 13.00
CA VAL A 149 -7.17 3.21 12.79
C VAL A 149 -8.66 3.08 12.46
N LYS A 150 -9.54 3.84 13.13
CA LYS A 150 -10.99 3.79 12.86
C LYS A 150 -11.30 4.25 11.42
N GLU A 151 -10.65 5.31 10.97
CA GLU A 151 -10.85 5.87 9.64
C GLU A 151 -10.28 4.96 8.56
N LEU A 152 -9.07 4.42 8.75
CA LEU A 152 -8.51 3.41 7.84
C LEU A 152 -9.41 2.17 7.74
N THR A 153 -9.95 1.69 8.85
CA THR A 153 -10.88 0.54 8.84
C THR A 153 -12.13 0.84 8.01
N LYS A 154 -12.67 2.06 8.09
CA LYS A 154 -13.82 2.47 7.26
C LYS A 154 -13.43 2.60 5.79
N ALA A 155 -12.28 3.23 5.50
CA ALA A 155 -11.75 3.35 4.14
C ALA A 155 -11.56 1.98 3.48
N GLN A 156 -10.93 1.05 4.18
CA GLN A 156 -10.73 -0.33 3.71
C GLN A 156 -12.06 -1.02 3.35
N LYS A 157 -13.09 -0.93 4.22
CA LYS A 157 -14.41 -1.52 3.93
C LYS A 157 -15.08 -0.92 2.71
N LEU A 158 -14.90 0.37 2.44
CA LEU A 158 -15.41 1.02 1.24
C LEU A 158 -14.65 0.55 0.00
N LEU A 159 -13.32 0.52 0.08
CA LEU A 159 -12.44 0.06 -1.00
C LEU A 159 -12.68 -1.42 -1.32
N GLU A 160 -12.87 -2.30 -0.33
CA GLU A 160 -13.26 -3.70 -0.56
C GLU A 160 -14.57 -3.83 -1.34
N ARG A 161 -15.57 -2.97 -1.06
CA ARG A 161 -16.81 -2.95 -1.83
C ARG A 161 -16.59 -2.49 -3.27
N LEU A 162 -15.70 -1.52 -3.47
CA LEU A 162 -15.33 -1.02 -4.80
C LEU A 162 -14.56 -2.06 -5.59
N VAL A 163 -13.56 -2.70 -5.00
CA VAL A 163 -12.79 -3.79 -5.62
C VAL A 163 -13.71 -4.93 -6.07
N LYS A 164 -14.71 -5.31 -5.28
CA LYS A 164 -15.70 -6.33 -5.67
C LYS A 164 -16.57 -5.94 -6.88
N ARG A 165 -16.67 -4.66 -7.22
CA ARG A 165 -17.43 -4.16 -8.36
C ARG A 165 -16.57 -3.91 -9.60
N ASN A 166 -15.33 -3.45 -9.39
CA ASN A 166 -14.38 -3.12 -10.47
C ASN A 166 -12.94 -3.36 -9.98
N ASN A 167 -12.45 -4.58 -10.20
CA ASN A 167 -11.29 -5.16 -9.51
C ASN A 167 -9.98 -4.39 -9.65
N THR A 168 -9.71 -3.74 -10.78
CA THR A 168 -8.37 -3.21 -11.07
C THR A 168 -8.14 -1.79 -10.57
N ARG A 169 -9.16 -0.92 -10.60
CA ARG A 169 -9.01 0.51 -10.31
C ARG A 169 -8.70 0.79 -8.84
N PHE A 170 -9.30 0.05 -7.91
CA PHE A 170 -9.23 0.33 -6.47
C PHE A 170 -8.30 -0.58 -5.67
N SER A 171 -7.77 -1.65 -6.31
CA SER A 171 -6.95 -2.66 -5.60
C SER A 171 -5.67 -2.05 -5.01
N ALA A 172 -4.99 -1.18 -5.75
CA ALA A 172 -3.78 -0.51 -5.27
C ALA A 172 -4.08 0.41 -4.08
N MET A 173 -5.19 1.17 -4.13
CA MET A 173 -5.57 2.05 -3.01
C MET A 173 -5.96 1.25 -1.75
N LEU A 174 -6.66 0.12 -1.92
CA LEU A 174 -6.96 -0.79 -0.81
C LEU A 174 -5.67 -1.34 -0.19
N LEU A 175 -4.72 -1.75 -1.01
CA LEU A 175 -3.41 -2.21 -0.55
C LEU A 175 -2.72 -1.16 0.32
N HIS A 176 -2.64 0.07 -0.15
CA HIS A 176 -2.02 1.16 0.61
C HIS A 176 -2.74 1.44 1.94
N ALA A 177 -4.08 1.35 1.96
CA ALA A 177 -4.84 1.51 3.20
C ALA A 177 -4.55 0.38 4.21
N VAL A 178 -4.34 -0.85 3.73
CA VAL A 178 -3.93 -2.00 4.56
C VAL A 178 -2.51 -1.83 5.08
N GLU A 179 -1.57 -1.40 4.25
CA GLU A 179 -0.18 -1.14 4.64
C GLU A 179 -0.06 -0.02 5.67
N ALA A 180 -0.80 1.09 5.49
CA ALA A 180 -0.88 2.17 6.47
C ALA A 180 -1.37 1.68 7.84
N SER A 181 -2.44 0.87 7.86
CA SER A 181 -2.93 0.25 9.08
C SER A 181 -1.88 -0.64 9.73
N THR A 182 -1.16 -1.43 8.94
CA THR A 182 -0.10 -2.32 9.42
C THR A 182 1.02 -1.52 10.09
N SER A 183 1.40 -0.38 9.53
CA SER A 183 2.41 0.52 10.09
C SER A 183 1.99 1.05 11.47
N ILE A 184 0.74 1.50 11.60
CA ILE A 184 0.20 1.99 12.90
C ILE A 184 0.14 0.86 13.93
N TYR A 185 -0.28 -0.35 13.54
CA TYR A 185 -0.34 -1.50 14.45
C TYR A 185 1.03 -2.01 14.90
N LYS A 186 2.07 -1.92 14.04
CA LYS A 186 3.45 -2.26 14.42
C LYS A 186 3.91 -1.48 15.65
N ASN A 187 3.51 -0.23 15.76
CA ASN A 187 3.82 0.64 16.90
C ASN A 187 3.05 0.26 18.18
N ARG A 188 1.98 -0.54 18.08
CA ARG A 188 1.12 -0.94 19.22
C ARG A 188 1.31 -2.37 19.72
N THR A 189 2.30 -3.11 19.22
CA THR A 189 2.61 -4.50 19.65
C THR A 189 1.46 -5.53 19.47
N ASN A 190 0.42 -5.23 18.72
CA ASN A 190 -0.67 -6.17 18.47
C ASN A 190 -0.35 -7.10 17.29
N GLN A 191 0.40 -8.16 17.57
CA GLN A 191 0.90 -9.10 16.56
C GLN A 191 -0.21 -9.80 15.75
N MET A 192 -1.38 -10.07 16.35
CA MET A 192 -2.49 -10.71 15.66
C MET A 192 -3.10 -9.80 14.60
N ASN A 193 -3.27 -8.50 14.89
CA ASN A 193 -3.77 -7.55 13.91
C ASN A 193 -2.77 -7.34 12.76
N ILE A 194 -1.47 -7.27 13.09
CA ILE A 194 -0.41 -7.19 12.08
C ILE A 194 -0.46 -8.42 11.16
N LEU A 195 -0.62 -9.62 11.72
CA LEU A 195 -0.72 -10.84 10.94
C LEU A 195 -1.94 -10.84 10.01
N ALA A 196 -3.10 -10.41 10.50
CA ALA A 196 -4.32 -10.29 9.69
C ALA A 196 -4.14 -9.33 8.51
N HIS A 197 -3.45 -8.19 8.73
CA HIS A 197 -3.16 -7.24 7.66
C HIS A 197 -2.16 -7.80 6.63
N TYR A 198 -1.11 -8.51 7.05
CA TYR A 198 -0.21 -9.17 6.09
C TYR A 198 -0.95 -10.22 5.26
N GLN A 199 -1.87 -11.00 5.87
CA GLN A 199 -2.69 -11.95 5.15
C GLN A 199 -3.57 -11.27 4.10
N GLN A 200 -4.23 -10.17 4.46
CA GLN A 200 -5.03 -9.39 3.51
C GLN A 200 -4.16 -8.81 2.37
N THR A 201 -2.98 -8.28 2.68
CA THR A 201 -2.02 -7.80 1.69
C THR A 201 -1.58 -8.90 0.72
N THR A 202 -1.30 -10.09 1.25
CA THR A 202 -0.95 -11.29 0.46
C THR A 202 -2.08 -11.71 -0.48
N GLU A 203 -3.33 -11.67 -0.02
CA GLU A 203 -4.52 -11.97 -0.85
C GLU A 203 -4.67 -10.95 -1.99
N LEU A 204 -4.50 -9.66 -1.70
CA LEU A 204 -4.59 -8.60 -2.70
C LEU A 204 -3.52 -8.73 -3.79
N TYR A 205 -2.25 -8.91 -3.41
CA TYR A 205 -1.18 -9.13 -4.41
C TYR A 205 -1.39 -10.41 -5.21
N THR A 206 -1.93 -11.46 -4.59
CA THR A 206 -2.26 -12.69 -5.30
C THR A 206 -3.37 -12.46 -6.33
N ALA A 207 -4.39 -11.65 -6.01
CA ALA A 207 -5.45 -11.28 -6.93
C ALA A 207 -4.90 -10.43 -8.09
N MET A 208 -4.06 -9.42 -7.79
CA MET A 208 -3.42 -8.57 -8.80
C MET A 208 -2.56 -9.36 -9.80
N LEU A 209 -1.87 -10.43 -9.33
CA LEU A 209 -1.09 -11.32 -10.20
C LEU A 209 -1.96 -12.09 -11.20
N ASN A 210 -3.20 -12.41 -10.84
CA ASN A 210 -4.12 -13.13 -11.71
C ASN A 210 -4.76 -12.21 -12.79
N GLU A 211 -4.71 -10.90 -12.61
CA GLU A 211 -5.40 -9.90 -13.44
C GLU A 211 -4.44 -9.05 -14.29
N GLY A 212 -3.12 -9.07 -14.04
CA GLY A 212 -2.14 -8.12 -14.57
C GLY A 212 -1.43 -8.52 -15.85
N GLY A 213 -1.01 -7.54 -16.66
CA GLY A 213 -0.04 -7.68 -17.75
C GLY A 213 1.40 -7.86 -17.24
N GLU A 214 2.35 -8.18 -18.15
CA GLU A 214 3.72 -8.60 -17.77
C GLU A 214 4.46 -7.66 -16.81
N ASP A 215 4.43 -6.33 -17.04
CA ASP A 215 5.15 -5.37 -16.20
C ASP A 215 4.56 -5.26 -14.78
N LYS A 216 3.23 -5.23 -14.67
CA LYS A 216 2.53 -5.22 -13.38
C LYS A 216 2.71 -6.53 -12.62
N THR A 217 2.93 -7.63 -13.34
CA THR A 217 3.15 -8.95 -12.76
C THR A 217 4.47 -9.03 -11.99
N LYS A 218 5.53 -8.38 -12.48
CA LYS A 218 6.85 -8.39 -11.81
C LYS A 218 6.79 -7.65 -10.48
N GLU A 219 6.28 -6.43 -10.47
CA GLU A 219 6.14 -5.63 -9.25
C GLU A 219 5.23 -6.31 -8.22
N ALA A 220 4.09 -6.82 -8.67
CA ALA A 220 3.17 -7.57 -7.80
C ALA A 220 3.80 -8.83 -7.20
N LEU A 221 4.67 -9.53 -7.96
CA LEU A 221 5.44 -10.68 -7.46
C LEU A 221 6.46 -10.27 -6.40
N GLU A 222 7.19 -9.18 -6.63
CA GLU A 222 8.18 -8.66 -5.66
C GLU A 222 7.52 -8.30 -4.34
N ASN A 223 6.41 -7.58 -4.40
CA ASN A 223 5.64 -7.17 -3.25
C ASN A 223 4.96 -8.34 -2.54
N LEU A 224 4.45 -9.32 -3.30
CA LEU A 224 3.91 -10.56 -2.72
C LEU A 224 4.96 -11.34 -1.95
N ILE A 225 6.19 -11.47 -2.49
CA ILE A 225 7.30 -12.13 -1.81
C ILE A 225 7.63 -11.42 -0.49
N GLU A 226 7.67 -10.08 -0.50
CA GLU A 226 7.95 -9.32 0.71
C GLU A 226 6.84 -9.46 1.75
N SER A 227 5.57 -9.40 1.34
CA SER A 227 4.42 -9.62 2.23
C SER A 227 4.45 -11.01 2.86
N LEU A 228 4.66 -12.07 2.06
CA LEU A 228 4.78 -13.45 2.55
C LEU A 228 5.97 -13.62 3.50
N LYS A 229 7.09 -12.95 3.24
CA LYS A 229 8.26 -12.95 4.12
C LYS A 229 7.92 -12.32 5.46
N ASN A 230 7.26 -11.17 5.46
CA ASN A 230 6.83 -10.47 6.67
C ASN A 230 5.85 -11.32 7.51
N GLU A 231 4.93 -12.06 6.87
CA GLU A 231 4.09 -13.05 7.55
C GLU A 231 4.93 -14.16 8.20
N GLY A 232 5.90 -14.69 7.47
CA GLY A 232 6.82 -15.72 7.96
C GLY A 232 7.63 -15.25 9.16
N ASP A 233 8.20 -14.04 9.08
CA ASP A 233 8.99 -13.41 10.15
C ASP A 233 8.15 -13.20 11.41
N LEU A 234 6.93 -12.71 11.26
CA LEU A 234 6.01 -12.50 12.36
C LEU A 234 5.59 -13.82 13.02
N LEU A 235 5.23 -14.82 12.22
CA LEU A 235 4.88 -16.15 12.74
C LEU A 235 6.05 -16.80 13.49
N LEU A 236 7.27 -16.63 12.98
CA LEU A 236 8.47 -17.13 13.65
C LEU A 236 8.70 -16.42 14.99
N LYS A 237 8.48 -15.10 15.05
CA LYS A 237 8.52 -14.28 16.26
C LYS A 237 7.46 -14.71 17.28
N MET A 238 6.25 -15.07 16.81
CA MET A 238 5.16 -15.60 17.63
C MET A 238 5.36 -17.06 18.07
N GLY A 239 6.47 -17.70 17.70
CA GLY A 239 6.76 -19.12 18.02
C GLY A 239 6.14 -20.14 17.07
N ASN A 240 5.37 -19.71 16.05
CA ASN A 240 4.76 -20.59 15.07
C ASN A 240 5.75 -20.93 13.92
N ALA A 241 6.76 -21.72 14.24
CA ALA A 241 7.79 -22.13 13.27
C ALA A 241 7.24 -22.95 12.09
N ARG A 242 6.18 -23.75 12.31
CA ARG A 242 5.55 -24.50 11.21
C ARG A 242 4.87 -23.58 10.20
N GLY A 243 4.18 -22.57 10.67
CA GLY A 243 3.59 -21.51 9.84
C GLY A 243 4.67 -20.77 9.05
N ALA A 244 5.73 -20.31 9.72
CA ALA A 244 6.85 -19.63 9.10
C ALA A 244 7.50 -20.43 7.96
N VAL A 245 7.76 -21.72 8.16
CA VAL A 245 8.29 -22.63 7.11
C VAL A 245 7.40 -22.62 5.87
N LYS A 246 6.07 -22.68 6.05
CA LYS A 246 5.10 -22.68 4.94
C LYS A 246 5.21 -21.39 4.12
N PHE A 247 5.33 -20.24 4.77
CA PHE A 247 5.42 -18.94 4.11
C PHE A 247 6.76 -18.73 3.41
N TYR A 248 7.89 -19.03 4.04
CA TYR A 248 9.20 -18.94 3.39
C TYR A 248 9.34 -19.89 2.19
N THR A 249 8.73 -21.07 2.25
CA THR A 249 8.68 -21.98 1.11
C THR A 249 7.89 -21.39 -0.06
N LYS A 250 6.77 -20.69 0.22
CA LYS A 250 6.02 -19.97 -0.79
C LYS A 250 6.85 -18.82 -1.40
N CYS A 251 7.55 -18.02 -0.55
CA CYS A 251 8.45 -16.96 -1.01
C CYS A 251 9.47 -17.49 -2.03
N LEU A 252 10.17 -18.57 -1.68
CA LEU A 252 11.17 -19.19 -2.56
C LEU A 252 10.57 -19.69 -3.88
N ARG A 253 9.33 -20.21 -3.84
CA ARG A 253 8.62 -20.61 -5.06
C ARG A 253 8.32 -19.43 -5.98
N TYR A 254 7.86 -18.31 -5.43
CA TYR A 254 7.60 -17.09 -6.19
C TYR A 254 8.90 -16.43 -6.66
N GLN A 255 9.95 -16.45 -5.82
CA GLN A 255 11.27 -15.93 -6.19
C GLN A 255 11.85 -16.64 -7.43
N LYS A 256 11.67 -17.96 -7.53
CA LYS A 256 12.07 -18.75 -8.72
C LYS A 256 11.30 -18.37 -9.99
N LYS A 257 10.07 -17.86 -9.87
CA LYS A 257 9.33 -17.33 -11.02
C LYS A 257 9.86 -15.97 -11.46
N LEU A 258 10.38 -15.19 -10.53
CA LEU A 258 10.91 -13.86 -10.79
C LEU A 258 12.32 -13.90 -11.40
N SER A 259 13.15 -14.83 -10.96
CA SER A 259 14.54 -15.00 -11.42
C SER A 259 14.95 -16.47 -11.38
N ASN A 260 15.57 -16.93 -12.46
CA ASN A 260 16.13 -18.29 -12.54
C ASN A 260 17.53 -18.40 -11.91
N THR A 261 18.14 -17.27 -11.50
CA THR A 261 19.47 -17.23 -10.90
C THR A 261 19.37 -17.00 -9.39
N MET A 262 20.07 -17.82 -8.62
CA MET A 262 20.17 -17.63 -7.16
C MET A 262 20.97 -16.35 -6.85
N GLY A 263 20.27 -15.36 -6.29
CA GLY A 263 20.81 -14.07 -5.86
C GLY A 263 20.70 -13.87 -4.35
N GLU A 264 21.08 -12.67 -3.89
CA GLU A 264 21.07 -12.30 -2.46
C GLU A 264 19.70 -12.48 -1.80
N ARG A 265 18.62 -12.13 -2.51
CA ARG A 265 17.24 -12.27 -1.98
C ARG A 265 16.88 -13.73 -1.72
N GLU A 266 17.25 -14.63 -2.61
CA GLU A 266 17.00 -16.08 -2.43
C GLU A 266 17.86 -16.64 -1.30
N LEU A 267 19.11 -16.17 -1.15
CA LEU A 267 19.98 -16.52 -0.04
C LEU A 267 19.35 -16.11 1.29
N THR A 268 18.92 -14.85 1.43
CA THR A 268 18.27 -14.33 2.65
C THR A 268 16.99 -15.09 3.00
N LEU A 269 16.14 -15.39 2.03
CA LEU A 269 14.92 -16.19 2.22
C LEU A 269 15.21 -17.62 2.64
N SER A 270 16.27 -18.22 2.08
CA SER A 270 16.67 -19.59 2.42
C SER A 270 17.26 -19.68 3.83
N ILE A 271 18.00 -18.65 4.27
CA ILE A 271 18.48 -18.54 5.66
C ILE A 271 17.29 -18.41 6.62
N ALA A 272 16.31 -17.58 6.29
CA ALA A 272 15.08 -17.44 7.09
C ALA A 272 14.31 -18.75 7.21
N LEU A 273 14.21 -19.51 6.11
CA LEU A 273 13.65 -20.87 6.11
C LEU A 273 14.45 -21.82 7.02
N ALA A 274 15.77 -21.80 6.93
CA ALA A 274 16.62 -22.62 7.79
C ALA A 274 16.45 -22.29 9.28
N LYS A 275 16.37 -21.00 9.65
CA LYS A 275 16.06 -20.57 11.03
C LYS A 275 14.73 -21.13 11.53
N ALA A 276 13.69 -21.11 10.70
CA ALA A 276 12.40 -21.66 11.05
C ALA A 276 12.46 -23.20 11.21
N LEU A 277 13.16 -23.88 10.32
CA LEU A 277 13.38 -25.32 10.39
C LEU A 277 14.17 -25.75 11.65
N LEU A 278 15.18 -24.96 12.07
CA LEU A 278 15.95 -25.21 13.30
C LEU A 278 15.08 -25.20 14.57
N ARG A 279 13.98 -24.47 14.57
CA ARG A 279 13.02 -24.48 15.69
C ARG A 279 12.09 -25.71 15.72
N LEU A 280 12.13 -26.56 14.68
CA LEU A 280 11.34 -27.77 14.59
C LEU A 280 12.21 -28.99 14.88
N VAL A 281 11.90 -29.73 15.95
CA VAL A 281 12.71 -30.86 16.44
C VAL A 281 13.06 -31.85 15.32
N ASN A 282 12.07 -32.23 14.48
CA ASN A 282 12.23 -33.26 13.44
C ASN A 282 12.77 -32.69 12.09
N ARG A 283 13.11 -31.41 12.02
CA ARG A 283 13.57 -30.75 10.77
C ARG A 283 14.99 -30.17 10.86
N ARG A 284 15.65 -30.42 11.96
CA ARG A 284 16.98 -29.86 12.24
C ARG A 284 18.03 -30.31 11.22
N ALA A 285 18.06 -31.59 10.88
CA ALA A 285 18.99 -32.11 9.86
C ALA A 285 18.77 -31.47 8.49
N ALA A 286 17.50 -31.26 8.10
CA ALA A 286 17.17 -30.56 6.85
C ALA A 286 17.63 -29.09 6.86
N ALA A 287 17.53 -28.42 8.00
CA ALA A 287 18.04 -27.04 8.15
C ALA A 287 19.57 -26.98 8.00
N GLU A 288 20.28 -27.92 8.61
CA GLU A 288 21.75 -28.00 8.53
C GLU A 288 22.21 -28.30 7.11
N GLN A 289 21.56 -29.23 6.41
CA GLN A 289 21.83 -29.50 5.00
C GLN A 289 21.60 -28.24 4.13
N LEU A 290 20.51 -27.53 4.37
CA LEU A 290 20.22 -26.29 3.67
C LEU A 290 21.31 -25.24 3.93
N LEU A 291 21.67 -24.98 5.19
CA LEU A 291 22.71 -24.01 5.54
C LEU A 291 24.07 -24.35 4.91
N ASN A 292 24.49 -25.63 4.96
CA ASN A 292 25.73 -26.07 4.33
C ASN A 292 25.70 -25.90 2.80
N SER A 293 24.56 -26.07 2.16
CA SER A 293 24.40 -25.82 0.72
C SER A 293 24.43 -24.35 0.34
N LEU A 294 24.05 -23.45 1.26
CA LEU A 294 24.04 -22.01 1.05
C LEU A 294 25.41 -21.33 1.23
N LEU A 295 26.31 -21.93 2.03
CA LEU A 295 27.61 -21.34 2.34
C LEU A 295 28.47 -21.05 1.09
N PRO A 296 28.62 -21.98 0.12
CA PRO A 296 29.34 -21.69 -1.12
C PRO A 296 28.70 -20.58 -1.96
N LEU A 297 27.37 -20.48 -1.94
CA LEU A 297 26.64 -19.43 -2.63
C LEU A 297 26.90 -18.06 -1.96
N ALA A 298 26.83 -17.98 -0.63
CA ALA A 298 27.10 -16.77 0.13
C ALA A 298 28.55 -16.28 -0.11
N GLN A 299 29.51 -17.20 -0.17
CA GLN A 299 30.91 -16.89 -0.49
C GLN A 299 31.06 -16.33 -1.91
N ARG A 300 30.42 -16.96 -2.91
CA ARG A 300 30.42 -16.47 -4.29
C ARG A 300 29.81 -15.09 -4.45
N LEU A 301 28.76 -14.78 -3.69
CA LEU A 301 28.09 -13.48 -3.66
C LEU A 301 28.83 -12.44 -2.79
N GLN A 302 29.90 -12.83 -2.09
CA GLN A 302 30.63 -12.00 -1.13
C GLN A 302 29.74 -11.42 -0.02
N ALA A 303 28.66 -12.15 0.34
CA ALA A 303 27.66 -11.76 1.33
C ALA A 303 28.19 -12.03 2.75
N THR A 304 29.09 -11.19 3.24
CA THR A 304 29.81 -11.38 4.52
C THR A 304 28.90 -11.51 5.73
N LYS A 305 27.81 -10.78 5.75
CA LYS A 305 26.81 -10.82 6.82
C LYS A 305 26.09 -12.17 6.85
N GLU A 306 25.66 -12.67 5.71
CA GLU A 306 24.99 -13.94 5.54
C GLU A 306 25.95 -15.13 5.84
N ILE A 307 27.21 -15.03 5.43
CA ILE A 307 28.26 -16.02 5.78
C ILE A 307 28.36 -16.15 7.30
N THR A 308 28.58 -15.01 7.98
CA THR A 308 28.69 -14.97 9.45
C THR A 308 27.44 -15.57 10.12
N GLU A 309 26.26 -15.26 9.61
CA GLU A 309 24.99 -15.75 10.14
C GLU A 309 24.85 -17.26 9.95
N ILE A 310 25.17 -17.80 8.77
CA ILE A 310 25.17 -19.25 8.48
C ILE A 310 26.11 -19.98 9.43
N GLU A 311 27.34 -19.48 9.59
CA GLU A 311 28.36 -20.07 10.48
C GLU A 311 27.90 -20.05 11.94
N GLN A 312 27.30 -18.96 12.41
CA GLN A 312 26.72 -18.89 13.76
C GLN A 312 25.60 -19.91 13.98
N LEU A 313 24.71 -20.05 13.01
CA LEU A 313 23.61 -21.01 13.08
C LEU A 313 24.11 -22.46 13.11
N LEU A 314 25.17 -22.78 12.37
CA LEU A 314 25.81 -24.08 12.38
C LEU A 314 26.63 -24.33 13.68
N ASN A 315 27.34 -23.31 14.19
CA ASN A 315 28.20 -23.44 15.38
C ASN A 315 27.41 -23.49 16.70
N ASN A 316 26.26 -22.86 16.81
CA ASN A 316 25.39 -22.99 17.98
C ASN A 316 24.92 -24.44 18.24
N ARG A 317 25.08 -25.32 17.28
CA ARG A 317 24.91 -26.76 17.41
C ARG A 317 25.98 -27.39 18.31
N ASN A 318 27.24 -27.07 18.06
CA ASN A 318 28.36 -27.74 18.74
C ASN A 318 28.34 -27.48 20.24
N LYS A 319 27.92 -26.30 20.66
CA LYS A 319 27.74 -25.95 22.09
C LYS A 319 26.62 -26.79 22.74
N ASN A 320 25.45 -26.90 22.09
CA ASN A 320 24.33 -27.65 22.67
C ASN A 320 24.54 -29.19 22.63
N HIS A 321 25.26 -29.70 21.62
CA HIS A 321 25.59 -31.12 21.55
C HIS A 321 26.60 -31.50 22.63
N ASN A 322 27.62 -30.68 22.82
CA ASN A 322 28.61 -30.89 23.88
C ASN A 322 28.00 -30.84 25.30
N ILE A 323 27.07 -29.93 25.54
CA ILE A 323 26.34 -29.87 26.82
C ILE A 323 25.49 -31.13 27.04
N MET A 324 24.75 -31.59 26.01
CA MET A 324 23.92 -32.79 26.09
C MET A 324 24.77 -34.07 26.22
N THR A 325 25.94 -34.11 25.62
CA THR A 325 26.90 -35.24 25.77
C THR A 325 27.56 -35.23 27.15
N MET A 326 27.90 -34.07 27.67
CA MET A 326 28.36 -33.91 29.05
C MET A 326 27.30 -34.33 30.07
N LEU A 327 26.04 -33.93 29.88
CA LEU A 327 24.94 -34.32 30.78
C LEU A 327 24.62 -35.80 30.73
N LYS A 328 24.81 -36.49 29.58
CA LYS A 328 24.66 -37.95 29.44
C LYS A 328 25.85 -38.73 30.02
N GLY A 329 27.00 -38.13 30.19
CA GLY A 329 28.17 -38.72 30.83
C GLY A 329 28.19 -38.59 32.35
N ILE A 330 27.23 -37.88 32.95
CA ILE A 330 27.09 -37.64 34.38
C ILE A 330 25.94 -38.53 34.96
N SER A 331 25.19 -39.21 34.13
CA SER A 331 24.17 -40.19 34.52
C SER A 331 24.71 -41.63 34.30
#